data_3e17c2b912179ba1e23a15648c62bc31
#
_entry.id   3e17c2b912179ba1e23a15648c62bc31
#
_cell.length_a   1.000
_cell.length_b   1.000
_cell.length_c   1.000
_cell.angle_alpha   90.00
_cell.angle_beta   90.00
_cell.angle_gamma   90.00
#
_symmetry.space_group_name_H-M   'P 1'
#
loop_
_entity.id
_entity.type
_entity.pdbx_description
1 polymer ?
#
loop_
_entity_poly.entity_id
_entity_poly.type
_entity_poly.pdbx_seq_one_letter_code
_entity_poly.pdbx_strand_id
1 'polypeptide(L)'
;MNDLTFTDKGFADYVYWQFQDKKTIKKINNLLEDIKRNGAMQGIGKPEPLKHRSGYSRRIDEANRLVYDIDELQNIKIISCKGHYED
;
A
#
# COMPACT_ATOMS: atom_id res chain seq x y z
N MET A 1 -4.14 4.10 -17.24
CA MET A 1 -2.96 4.80 -16.69
C MET A 1 -3.09 4.80 -15.18
N ASN A 2 -1.97 4.58 -14.49
CA ASN A 2 -2.00 4.36 -13.04
C ASN A 2 -1.64 5.63 -12.28
N ASP A 3 -2.64 6.42 -11.93
CA ASP A 3 -2.41 7.52 -11.02
C ASP A 3 -2.33 6.98 -9.60
N LEU A 4 -1.51 7.62 -8.78
CA LEU A 4 -1.34 7.24 -7.39
C LEU A 4 -1.85 8.37 -6.50
N THR A 5 -2.77 8.06 -5.60
CA THR A 5 -3.30 9.02 -4.65
C THR A 5 -3.21 8.45 -3.24
N PHE A 6 -3.41 9.31 -2.25
CA PHE A 6 -3.36 8.92 -0.84
C PHE A 6 -4.61 9.45 -0.13
N THR A 7 -5.10 8.68 0.82
CA THR A 7 -5.99 9.25 1.84
C THR A 7 -5.14 10.12 2.78
N ASP A 8 -5.78 10.90 3.64
CA ASP A 8 -5.04 11.70 4.63
C ASP A 8 -4.16 10.81 5.51
N LYS A 9 -4.69 9.68 5.96
CA LYS A 9 -3.92 8.72 6.76
C LYS A 9 -2.78 8.12 5.96
N GLY A 10 -3.05 7.72 4.73
CA GLY A 10 -2.02 7.14 3.87
C GLY A 10 -0.87 8.09 3.66
N PHE A 11 -1.17 9.35 3.42
CA PHE A 11 -0.14 10.36 3.24
C PHE A 11 0.65 10.61 4.53
N ALA A 12 -0.06 10.73 5.66
CA ALA A 12 0.59 10.93 6.96
C ALA A 12 1.53 9.76 7.28
N ASP A 13 1.11 8.53 7.01
CA ASP A 13 1.94 7.35 7.22
C ASP A 13 3.18 7.38 6.34
N TYR A 14 3.01 7.74 5.07
CA TYR A 14 4.10 7.81 4.11
C TYR A 14 5.15 8.86 4.55
N VAL A 15 4.69 10.03 4.96
CA VAL A 15 5.56 11.09 5.47
C VAL A 15 6.30 10.63 6.73
N TYR A 16 5.58 9.94 7.64
CA TYR A 16 6.19 9.39 8.84
C TYR A 16 7.42 8.54 8.50
N TRP A 17 7.28 7.61 7.56
CA TRP A 17 8.39 6.73 7.18
C TRP A 17 9.55 7.46 6.54
N GLN A 18 9.29 8.53 5.82
CA GLN A 18 10.36 9.34 5.21
C GLN A 18 11.31 9.90 6.25
N PHE A 19 10.82 10.19 7.44
CA PHE A 19 11.62 10.75 8.52
C PHE A 19 12.12 9.70 9.52
N GLN A 20 11.49 8.53 9.57
CA GLN A 20 11.79 7.55 10.60
C GLN A 20 12.66 6.39 10.12
N ASP A 21 12.46 5.91 8.91
CA ASP A 21 13.15 4.69 8.48
C ASP A 21 13.26 4.62 6.96
N LYS A 22 14.47 4.86 6.46
CA LYS A 22 14.71 4.84 5.03
C LYS A 22 14.53 3.47 4.40
N LYS A 23 14.78 2.40 5.15
CA LYS A 23 14.56 1.04 4.63
C LYS A 23 13.09 0.77 4.42
N THR A 24 12.26 1.22 5.34
CA THR A 24 10.82 1.03 5.25
C THR A 24 10.25 1.83 4.09
N ILE A 25 10.66 3.09 3.93
CA ILE A 25 10.14 3.88 2.80
C ILE A 25 10.57 3.27 1.45
N LYS A 26 11.77 2.74 1.38
CA LYS A 26 12.23 2.06 0.16
C LYS A 26 11.38 0.84 -0.14
N LYS A 27 11.05 0.05 0.88
CA LYS A 27 10.19 -1.11 0.72
C LYS A 27 8.80 -0.70 0.25
N ILE A 28 8.23 0.35 0.83
CA ILE A 28 6.92 0.86 0.41
C ILE A 28 6.97 1.30 -1.05
N ASN A 29 8.01 2.04 -1.44
CA ASN A 29 8.15 2.49 -2.82
C ASN A 29 8.25 1.29 -3.78
N ASN A 30 8.96 0.24 -3.40
CA ASN A 30 9.02 -0.97 -4.22
C ASN A 30 7.67 -1.65 -4.36
N LEU A 31 6.88 -1.68 -3.28
CA LEU A 31 5.53 -2.22 -3.33
C LEU A 31 4.63 -1.40 -4.26
N LEU A 32 4.72 -0.08 -4.19
CA LEU A 32 3.93 0.81 -5.06
C LEU A 32 4.27 0.58 -6.53
N GLU A 33 5.55 0.48 -6.85
CA GLU A 33 5.97 0.19 -8.22
C GLU A 33 5.47 -1.18 -8.68
N ASP A 34 5.50 -2.16 -7.79
CA ASP A 34 5.04 -3.49 -8.12
C ASP A 34 3.53 -3.52 -8.38
N ILE A 35 2.75 -2.79 -7.59
CA ILE A 35 1.31 -2.68 -7.82
C ILE A 35 1.04 -2.07 -9.20
N LYS A 36 1.76 -1.01 -9.56
CA LYS A 36 1.61 -0.38 -10.87
C LYS A 36 1.90 -1.36 -12.00
N ARG A 37 2.90 -2.21 -11.82
CA ARG A 37 3.33 -3.14 -12.86
C ARG A 37 2.44 -4.37 -12.95
N ASN A 38 2.07 -4.93 -11.83
CA ASN A 38 1.46 -6.26 -11.76
C ASN A 38 -0.02 -6.27 -11.34
N GLY A 39 -0.54 -5.14 -10.91
CA GLY A 39 -1.95 -5.05 -10.47
C GLY A 39 -2.15 -5.36 -9.01
N ALA A 40 -3.42 -5.50 -8.62
CA ALA A 40 -3.80 -5.58 -7.21
C ALA A 40 -3.30 -6.84 -6.52
N MET A 41 -3.36 -7.98 -7.20
CA MET A 41 -3.20 -9.29 -6.55
C MET A 41 -1.97 -10.07 -6.98
N GLN A 42 -1.10 -9.48 -7.78
CA GLN A 42 0.11 -10.16 -8.28
C GLN A 42 1.35 -9.44 -7.80
N GLY A 43 2.37 -10.20 -7.44
CA GLY A 43 3.68 -9.63 -7.16
C GLY A 43 4.13 -9.79 -5.72
N ILE A 44 5.01 -8.90 -5.30
CA ILE A 44 5.69 -9.01 -4.00
C ILE A 44 4.81 -8.59 -2.83
N GLY A 45 5.18 -8.99 -1.63
CA GLY A 45 4.50 -8.55 -0.41
C GLY A 45 3.24 -9.33 -0.08
N LYS A 46 3.04 -10.49 -0.70
CA LYS A 46 1.88 -11.35 -0.44
C LYS A 46 0.56 -10.59 -0.54
N PRO A 47 0.21 -10.08 -1.73
CA PRO A 47 -1.03 -9.33 -1.89
C PRO A 47 -2.24 -10.20 -1.58
N GLU A 48 -3.20 -9.62 -0.86
CA GLU A 48 -4.45 -10.32 -0.53
C GLU A 48 -5.59 -9.31 -0.42
N PRO A 49 -6.83 -9.75 -0.70
CA PRO A 49 -7.99 -8.87 -0.55
C PRO A 49 -8.33 -8.67 0.92
N LEU A 50 -8.90 -7.53 1.24
CA LEU A 50 -9.45 -7.29 2.57
C LEU A 50 -10.72 -8.14 2.77
N LYS A 51 -10.99 -8.56 4.02
CA LYS A 51 -12.08 -9.50 4.28
C LYS A 51 -13.45 -8.85 4.30
N HIS A 52 -13.56 -7.66 4.89
CA HIS A 52 -14.86 -7.07 5.18
C HIS A 52 -15.14 -5.77 4.43
N ARG A 53 -14.27 -5.40 3.51
CA ARG A 53 -14.47 -4.22 2.66
C ARG A 53 -13.65 -4.38 1.39
N SER A 54 -13.92 -3.55 0.40
CA SER A 54 -13.10 -3.53 -0.81
C SER A 54 -11.70 -3.04 -0.49
N GLY A 55 -10.74 -3.49 -1.30
CA GLY A 55 -9.36 -3.11 -1.13
C GLY A 55 -8.46 -4.30 -0.90
N TYR A 56 -7.18 -4.01 -0.76
CA TYR A 56 -6.14 -5.04 -0.72
C TYR A 56 -5.07 -4.65 0.27
N SER A 57 -4.25 -5.61 0.66
CA SER A 57 -3.09 -5.31 1.48
C SER A 57 -1.88 -6.09 1.01
N ARG A 58 -0.71 -5.52 1.25
CA ARG A 58 0.58 -6.19 1.05
C ARG A 58 1.43 -5.99 2.30
N ARG A 59 2.25 -6.99 2.59
CA ARG A 59 3.13 -6.94 3.75
C ARG A 59 4.31 -6.00 3.47
N ILE A 60 4.54 -5.05 4.37
CA ILE A 60 5.74 -4.24 4.38
C ILE A 60 6.80 -4.96 5.23
N ASP A 61 6.42 -5.32 6.45
CA ASP A 61 7.22 -6.13 7.38
C ASP A 61 6.26 -6.83 8.35
N GLU A 62 6.78 -7.41 9.43
CA GLU A 62 5.95 -8.16 10.36
C GLU A 62 4.90 -7.29 11.07
N ALA A 63 5.18 -6.01 11.25
CA ALA A 63 4.31 -5.11 12.00
C ALA A 63 3.49 -4.17 11.12
N ASN A 64 3.85 -4.02 9.84
CA ASN A 64 3.26 -3.00 9.00
C ASN A 64 2.77 -3.57 7.68
N ARG A 65 1.61 -3.06 7.24
CA ARG A 65 1.02 -3.45 5.96
C ARG A 65 0.68 -2.22 5.14
N LEU A 66 0.80 -2.37 3.83
CA LEU A 66 0.34 -1.36 2.87
C LEU A 66 -1.09 -1.73 2.50
N VAL A 67 -2.04 -0.83 2.79
CA VAL A 67 -3.45 -1.02 2.46
C VAL A 67 -3.79 -0.07 1.32
N TYR A 68 -4.39 -0.60 0.27
CA TYR A 68 -4.65 0.18 -0.94
C TYR A 68 -5.92 -0.28 -1.64
N ASP A 69 -6.42 0.56 -2.52
CA ASP A 69 -7.55 0.25 -3.37
C ASP A 69 -7.15 0.54 -4.82
N ILE A 70 -7.82 -0.11 -5.76
CA ILE A 70 -7.59 0.11 -7.19
C ILE A 70 -8.97 0.25 -7.84
N ASP A 71 -9.14 1.30 -8.64
CA ASP A 71 -10.39 1.51 -9.35
C ASP A 71 -10.39 0.84 -10.73
N GLU A 72 -11.47 1.02 -11.47
CA GLU A 72 -11.65 0.41 -12.78
C GLU A 72 -10.61 0.87 -13.81
N LEU A 73 -10.07 2.06 -13.61
CA LEU A 73 -9.05 2.63 -14.50
C LEU A 73 -7.64 2.28 -14.03
N GLN A 74 -7.53 1.41 -13.04
CA GLN A 74 -6.26 0.99 -12.45
C GLN A 74 -5.52 2.11 -11.72
N ASN A 75 -6.25 3.11 -11.25
CA ASN A 75 -5.69 4.13 -10.37
C ASN A 75 -5.59 3.57 -8.96
N ILE A 76 -4.53 3.89 -8.27
CA ILE A 76 -4.19 3.32 -6.96
C ILE A 76 -4.41 4.37 -5.88
N LYS A 77 -5.13 4.00 -4.83
CA LYS A 77 -5.31 4.85 -3.65
C LYS A 77 -4.67 4.19 -2.45
N ILE A 78 -3.73 4.86 -1.82
CA ILE A 78 -3.08 4.35 -0.62
C ILE A 78 -3.89 4.79 0.59
N ILE A 79 -4.42 3.80 1.31
CA ILE A 79 -5.30 4.02 2.45
C ILE A 79 -4.49 4.15 3.73
N SER A 80 -3.50 3.28 3.90
CA SER A 80 -2.57 3.35 5.04
C SER A 80 -1.32 2.57 4.73
N CYS A 81 -0.23 2.85 5.43
CA CYS A 81 1.01 2.09 5.27
C CYS A 81 1.79 2.00 6.58
N LYS A 82 1.09 2.04 7.70
CA LYS A 82 1.70 1.91 9.01
C LYS A 82 0.75 1.13 9.91
N GLY A 83 1.32 0.15 10.63
CA GLY A 83 0.55 -0.70 11.52
C GLY A 83 -0.16 -1.83 10.80
N HIS A 84 -0.85 -2.66 11.57
CA HIS A 84 -1.73 -3.69 11.04
C HIS A 84 -3.07 -3.08 10.71
N TYR A 85 -3.66 -3.55 9.63
CA TYR A 85 -5.02 -3.17 9.29
C TYR A 85 -5.97 -4.21 9.88
N GLU A 86 -6.86 -3.76 10.74
CA GLU A 86 -7.89 -4.62 11.31
C GLU A 86 -9.13 -4.52 10.43
N ASP A 87 -9.43 -5.64 9.81
CA ASP A 87 -10.50 -5.69 8.81
C ASP A 87 -11.82 -6.11 9.45
#